data_44a7f12ad03c51c786c36d4985c6b8de
#
_entry.id   44a7f12ad03c51c786c36d4985c6b8de
#
_cell.length_a   1.000
_cell.length_b   1.000
_cell.length_c   1.000
_cell.angle_alpha   90.00
_cell.angle_beta   90.00
_cell.angle_gamma   90.00
#
_symmetry.space_group_name_H-M   'P 1'
#
loop_
_entity.id
_entity.type
_entity.pdbx_description
1 polymer ?
#
loop_
_entity_poly.entity_id
_entity_poly.type
_entity_poly.pdbx_seq_one_letter_code
_entity_poly.pdbx_strand_id
1 'polypeptide(L)'
;HLHGAVEGEEIVERYGNYFTIFWDSETKAPATVRLEYRQGRTGRKVHSQEVAVAEPKRRNVTKLKVTGDDYHRDGKVTQWKASIVENGTVVAEYKSYLWQ
;
A
#
# COMPACT_ATOMS: atom_id res chain seq x y z
N HIS A 1 -12.20 -3.14 -16.82
CA HIS A 1 -10.84 -2.94 -16.38
C HIS A 1 -10.24 -4.22 -15.80
N LEU A 2 -8.95 -4.21 -15.54
CA LEU A 2 -8.21 -5.43 -15.25
C LEU A 2 -8.29 -5.89 -13.79
N HIS A 3 -8.58 -4.99 -12.88
CA HIS A 3 -8.72 -5.29 -11.47
C HIS A 3 -10.05 -4.76 -10.99
N GLY A 4 -10.79 -5.59 -10.27
CA GLY A 4 -12.12 -5.23 -9.81
C GLY A 4 -12.04 -4.15 -8.75
N ALA A 5 -11.49 -4.48 -7.61
CA ALA A 5 -11.47 -3.55 -6.48
C ALA A 5 -10.12 -3.56 -5.80
N VAL A 6 -9.76 -2.44 -5.22
CA VAL A 6 -8.70 -2.37 -4.22
C VAL A 6 -9.25 -1.59 -3.04
N GLU A 7 -9.05 -2.15 -1.84
CA GLU A 7 -9.41 -1.52 -0.58
C GLU A 7 -8.26 -1.68 0.38
N GLY A 8 -8.12 -0.77 1.31
CA GLY A 8 -7.08 -0.86 2.29
C GLY A 8 -7.56 -0.50 3.68
N GLU A 9 -7.00 -1.15 4.66
CA GLU A 9 -7.22 -0.86 6.06
C GLU A 9 -5.90 -0.52 6.73
N GLU A 10 -5.92 0.50 7.56
CA GLU A 10 -4.78 0.86 8.38
C GLU A 10 -5.12 0.59 9.84
N ILE A 11 -4.21 -0.10 10.53
CA ILE A 11 -4.28 -0.28 11.97
C ILE A 11 -3.13 0.51 12.58
N VAL A 12 -3.48 1.46 13.45
CA VAL A 12 -2.49 2.28 14.17
C VAL A 12 -2.26 1.64 15.53
N GLU A 13 -1.03 1.24 15.77
CA GLU A 13 -0.61 0.70 17.05
C GLU A 13 0.46 1.58 17.68
N ARG A 14 0.86 1.26 18.91
CA ARG A 14 1.76 2.09 19.70
C ARG A 14 3.08 2.42 18.99
N TYR A 15 3.63 1.46 18.25
CA TYR A 15 4.95 1.59 17.62
C TYR A 15 4.94 1.25 16.13
N GLY A 16 3.82 1.43 15.47
CA GLY A 16 3.76 1.15 14.07
C GLY A 16 2.40 1.36 13.44
N ASN A 17 2.41 1.41 12.13
CA ASN A 17 1.22 1.41 11.30
C ASN A 17 1.23 0.12 10.49
N TYR A 18 0.11 -0.56 10.44
CA TYR A 18 -0.04 -1.84 9.75
C TYR A 18 -1.13 -1.69 8.69
N PHE A 19 -0.83 -2.18 7.49
CA PHE A 19 -1.72 -2.01 6.34
C PHE A 19 -2.12 -3.37 5.80
N THR A 20 -3.40 -3.55 5.54
CA THR A 20 -3.92 -4.72 4.86
C THR A 20 -4.58 -4.25 3.59
N ILE A 21 -4.06 -4.70 2.46
CA ILE A 21 -4.56 -4.30 1.14
C ILE A 21 -5.29 -5.49 0.53
N PHE A 22 -6.58 -5.31 0.29
CA PHE A 22 -7.45 -6.29 -0.36
C PHE A 22 -7.58 -5.88 -1.82
N TRP A 23 -7.26 -6.78 -2.74
CA TRP A 23 -7.33 -6.44 -4.14
C TRP A 23 -7.70 -7.63 -4.99
N ASP A 24 -8.42 -7.36 -6.08
CA ASP A 24 -8.89 -8.36 -7.02
C ASP A 24 -8.05 -8.32 -8.29
N SER A 25 -7.86 -9.49 -8.91
CA SER A 25 -7.23 -9.59 -10.21
C SER A 25 -8.06 -10.51 -11.09
N GLU A 26 -8.51 -10.00 -12.23
CA GLU A 26 -9.23 -10.82 -13.20
C GLU A 26 -8.27 -11.58 -14.10
N THR A 27 -7.18 -10.96 -14.49
CA THR A 27 -6.20 -11.55 -15.39
C THR A 27 -5.26 -12.53 -14.70
N LYS A 28 -5.06 -12.37 -13.40
CA LYS A 28 -4.07 -13.12 -12.60
C LYS A 28 -2.65 -12.96 -13.11
N ALA A 29 -2.39 -11.88 -13.85
CA ALA A 29 -1.04 -11.56 -14.30
C ALA A 29 -0.17 -11.11 -13.12
N PRO A 30 1.15 -11.31 -13.19
CA PRO A 30 2.06 -10.83 -12.16
C PRO A 30 1.84 -9.36 -11.88
N ALA A 31 1.83 -9.00 -10.60
CA ALA A 31 1.54 -7.64 -10.18
C ALA A 31 2.45 -7.23 -9.02
N THR A 32 2.54 -5.94 -8.78
CA THR A 32 3.24 -5.38 -7.63
C THR A 32 2.25 -4.55 -6.83
N VAL A 33 2.21 -4.78 -5.53
CA VAL A 33 1.45 -3.94 -4.61
C VAL A 33 2.41 -2.88 -4.09
N ARG A 34 2.11 -1.62 -4.38
CA ARG A 34 2.93 -0.48 -3.95
C ARG A 34 2.18 0.30 -2.88
N LEU A 35 2.83 0.52 -1.76
CA LEU A 35 2.33 1.41 -0.72
C LEU A 35 3.21 2.67 -0.72
N GLU A 36 2.60 3.82 -0.97
CA GLU A 36 3.24 5.12 -0.82
C GLU A 36 2.67 5.81 0.40
N TYR A 37 3.51 6.48 1.18
CA TYR A 37 3.05 7.08 2.43
C TYR A 37 3.91 8.25 2.84
N ARG A 38 3.30 9.13 3.63
CA ARG A 38 3.98 10.24 4.29
C ARG A 38 3.97 10.01 5.79
N GLN A 39 5.02 10.48 6.45
CA GLN A 39 5.19 10.31 7.89
C GLN A 39 5.31 11.66 8.57
N GLY A 40 4.91 11.72 9.84
CA GLY A 40 4.75 13.00 10.52
C GLY A 40 5.99 13.87 10.62
N ARG A 41 7.20 13.28 10.70
CA ARG A 41 8.43 14.03 10.82
C ARG A 41 9.12 14.36 9.50
N THR A 42 8.67 13.79 8.42
CA THR A 42 9.26 14.00 7.10
C THR A 42 8.38 14.83 6.17
N GLY A 43 7.26 15.34 6.70
CA GLY A 43 6.41 16.29 5.98
C GLY A 43 5.87 15.76 4.67
N ARG A 44 6.29 16.38 3.58
CA ARG A 44 5.81 16.04 2.24
C ARG A 44 6.56 14.89 1.58
N LYS A 45 7.63 14.41 2.18
CA LYS A 45 8.40 13.31 1.60
C LYS A 45 7.52 12.07 1.44
N VAL A 46 7.54 11.49 0.25
CA VAL A 46 6.85 10.24 -0.04
C VAL A 46 7.82 9.09 0.11
N HIS A 47 7.49 8.17 1.00
CA HIS A 47 8.18 6.91 1.17
C HIS A 47 7.43 5.84 0.41
N SER A 48 8.06 4.74 0.06
CA SER A 48 7.37 3.64 -0.60
C SER A 48 7.91 2.28 -0.19
N GLN A 49 7.02 1.30 -0.26
CA GLN A 49 7.33 -0.12 -0.13
C GLN A 49 6.60 -0.85 -1.26
N GLU A 50 7.19 -1.94 -1.72
CA GLU A 50 6.57 -2.76 -2.77
C GLU A 50 6.63 -4.23 -2.41
N VAL A 51 5.59 -4.95 -2.78
CA VAL A 51 5.52 -6.40 -2.65
C VAL A 51 5.18 -6.97 -4.02
N ALA A 52 6.10 -7.77 -4.56
CA ALA A 52 5.86 -8.46 -5.83
C ALA A 52 4.99 -9.70 -5.59
N VAL A 53 3.98 -9.87 -6.42
CA VAL A 53 3.07 -11.01 -6.37
C VAL A 53 3.14 -11.71 -7.72
N ALA A 54 3.86 -12.83 -7.77
CA ALA A 54 4.11 -13.54 -9.04
C ALA A 54 2.88 -14.24 -9.57
N GLU A 55 2.04 -14.76 -8.69
CA GLU A 55 0.88 -15.56 -9.05
C GLU A 55 -0.37 -15.07 -8.33
N PRO A 56 -0.92 -13.92 -8.74
CA PRO A 56 -2.14 -13.41 -8.12
C PRO A 56 -3.30 -14.39 -8.30
N LYS A 57 -4.14 -14.42 -7.30
CA LYS A 57 -5.43 -15.09 -7.36
C LYS A 57 -6.49 -14.07 -7.77
N ARG A 58 -7.73 -14.51 -7.89
CA ARG A 58 -8.83 -13.58 -8.14
C ARG A 58 -8.99 -12.60 -7.00
N ARG A 59 -8.84 -13.07 -5.75
CA ARG A 59 -8.87 -12.23 -4.55
C ARG A 59 -7.58 -12.38 -3.79
N ASN A 60 -6.97 -11.26 -3.43
CA ASN A 60 -5.65 -11.21 -2.80
C ASN A 60 -5.67 -10.34 -1.57
N VAL A 61 -4.81 -10.69 -0.63
CA VAL A 61 -4.56 -9.89 0.56
C VAL A 61 -3.06 -9.69 0.68
N THR A 62 -2.63 -8.44 0.74
CA THR A 62 -1.21 -8.10 0.90
C THR A 62 -1.05 -7.24 2.13
N LYS A 63 -0.10 -7.59 2.99
CA LYS A 63 0.14 -6.88 4.24
C LYS A 63 1.48 -6.17 4.18
N LEU A 64 1.48 -4.91 4.63
CA LEU A 64 2.68 -4.09 4.75
C LEU A 64 2.67 -3.41 6.11
N LYS A 65 3.83 -2.93 6.53
CA LYS A 65 3.93 -2.26 7.82
C LYS A 65 5.02 -1.19 7.79
N VAL A 66 4.85 -0.18 8.61
CA VAL A 66 5.84 0.84 8.89
C VAL A 66 6.13 0.77 10.38
N THR A 67 7.25 0.18 10.74
CA THR A 67 7.61 -0.14 12.13
C THR A 67 9.10 0.08 12.35
N GLY A 68 9.57 -0.17 13.58
CA GLY A 68 10.98 -0.14 13.90
C GLY A 68 11.62 1.22 13.70
N ASP A 69 12.83 1.21 13.14
CA ASP A 69 13.62 2.43 12.96
C ASP A 69 12.92 3.45 12.06
N ASP A 70 12.27 2.99 11.01
CA ASP A 70 11.52 3.88 10.11
C ASP A 70 10.41 4.61 10.85
N TYR A 71 9.69 3.89 11.69
CA TYR A 71 8.62 4.49 12.49
C TYR A 71 9.17 5.43 13.55
N HIS A 72 10.20 5.01 14.27
CA HIS A 72 10.77 5.82 15.35
C HIS A 72 11.45 7.08 14.85
N ARG A 73 12.13 7.00 13.71
CA ARG A 73 12.82 8.14 13.11
C ARG A 73 11.85 9.12 12.46
N ASP A 74 10.93 8.63 11.66
CA ASP A 74 10.13 9.45 10.76
C ASP A 74 8.69 9.66 11.25
N GLY A 75 8.27 8.93 12.28
CA GLY A 75 6.98 9.10 12.92
C GLY A 75 5.88 8.26 12.28
N LYS A 76 4.67 8.44 12.79
CA LYS A 76 3.52 7.69 12.29
C LYS A 76 3.13 8.12 10.88
N VAL A 77 2.52 7.21 10.15
CA VAL A 77 1.99 7.49 8.82
C VAL A 77 0.79 8.44 8.94
N THR A 78 0.81 9.50 8.16
CA THR A 78 -0.25 10.52 8.15
C THR A 78 -1.16 10.38 6.95
N GLN A 79 -0.63 9.92 5.83
CA GLN A 79 -1.36 9.73 4.57
C GLN A 79 -0.75 8.54 3.84
N TRP A 80 -1.55 7.84 3.07
CA TRP A 80 -1.05 6.70 2.31
C TRP A 80 -1.90 6.43 1.07
N LYS A 81 -1.30 5.72 0.13
CA LYS A 81 -1.95 5.27 -1.09
C LYS A 81 -1.42 3.88 -1.44
N ALA A 82 -2.33 2.95 -1.70
CA ALA A 82 -1.99 1.63 -2.20
C ALA A 82 -2.30 1.55 -3.69
N SER A 83 -1.36 1.03 -4.46
CA SER A 83 -1.51 0.89 -5.92
C SER A 83 -1.21 -0.53 -6.33
N ILE A 84 -1.95 -1.02 -7.30
CA ILE A 84 -1.67 -2.29 -7.96
C ILE A 84 -1.04 -1.96 -9.31
N VAL A 85 0.16 -2.47 -9.54
CA VAL A 85 0.95 -2.17 -10.73
C VAL A 85 1.13 -3.44 -11.54
N GLU A 86 0.83 -3.38 -12.83
CA GLU A 86 0.93 -4.50 -13.76
C GLU A 86 1.67 -4.01 -15.00
N ASN A 87 2.80 -4.63 -15.32
CA ASN A 87 3.66 -4.21 -16.42
C ASN A 87 4.02 -2.71 -16.40
N GLY A 88 4.34 -2.20 -15.20
CA GLY A 88 4.71 -0.79 -15.04
C GLY A 88 3.53 0.19 -15.06
N THR A 89 2.31 -0.30 -15.21
CA THR A 89 1.10 0.53 -15.27
C THR A 89 0.28 0.36 -14.00
N VAL A 90 -0.13 1.46 -13.40
CA VAL A 90 -1.07 1.43 -12.28
C VAL A 90 -2.45 1.09 -12.82
N VAL A 91 -2.98 -0.06 -12.39
CA VAL A 91 -4.28 -0.54 -12.86
C VAL A 91 -5.40 -0.35 -11.84
N ALA A 92 -5.06 -0.12 -10.58
CA ALA A 92 -6.03 0.18 -9.54
C ALA A 92 -5.32 0.88 -8.39
N GLU A 93 -6.03 1.71 -7.64
CA GLU A 93 -5.46 2.36 -6.48
C GLU A 93 -6.52 2.69 -5.43
N TYR A 94 -6.08 2.79 -4.18
CA TYR A 94 -6.89 3.19 -3.05
C TYR A 94 -6.11 4.21 -2.23
N LYS A 95 -6.76 5.32 -1.90
CA LYS A 95 -6.13 6.42 -1.16
C LYS A 95 -6.77 6.61 0.19
N SER A 96 -5.95 6.90 1.19
CA SER A 96 -6.48 7.38 2.45
C SER A 96 -7.12 8.77 2.24
N TYR A 97 -7.97 9.17 3.18
CA TYR A 97 -8.78 10.39 3.03
C TYR A 97 -7.95 11.65 2.75
N LEU A 98 -6.78 11.76 3.39
CA LEU A 98 -5.95 12.96 3.28
C LEU A 98 -4.89 12.89 2.18
N TRP A 99 -4.80 11.82 1.45
CA TRP A 99 -3.78 11.68 0.39
C TRP A 99 -4.04 12.66 -0.75
N GLN A 100 -3.01 13.39 -1.08
CA GLN A 100 -3.03 14.31 -2.22
C GLN A 100 -1.76 14.16 -3.05
#